data_5ec92d57b4929a5388ded64247588500
#
_entry.id   5ec92d57b4929a5388ded64247588500
#
_cell.length_a   1.000
_cell.length_b   1.000
_cell.length_c   1.000
_cell.angle_alpha   90.00
_cell.angle_beta   90.00
_cell.angle_gamma   90.00
#
_symmetry.space_group_name_H-M   'P 1'
#
loop_
_entity.id
_entity.type
_entity.pdbx_description
1 polymer ?
#
loop_
_entity_poly.entity_id
_entity_poly.type
_entity_poly.pdbx_seq_one_letter_code
_entity_poly.pdbx_strand_id
1 'polypeptide(L)'
;MIAAHSLSRHVGVRGGIRPARARQDLAAIAELIAVGFAETLDAQGHLMLRDMRATARWGPLTWWLARWTGVIPPLRGYVWEEDGRIVGNVSLTPAGYGRGWVVANVVVLPEYRRRGIARALMETALEDIAQRGAFAALQVLEENEPARTLYRRLGFAEERAFTRWRRPTYAEDEAPAAPPYRVQRLRPRDAAALLALAESERPNTRGGLGWLRPTRADVLRPPRWVQLAFGSGKLRAFWGIRSVDGALAAALSVQHMLGSYVLHFDALARPQGAERGALLDALAAFLGQRFAGRTLITEHPADDLAASEVWRAHKFRAERTLVHMIWRVPPTGTQKERV
;
A
#
# COMPACT_ATOMS: atom_id res chain seq x y z
N MET A 1 31.05 -15.42 13.61
CA MET A 1 32.07 -14.61 12.96
C MET A 1 32.33 -15.18 11.57
N ILE A 2 31.34 -15.11 10.68
CA ILE A 2 31.47 -15.56 9.27
C ILE A 2 30.50 -14.66 8.46
N ALA A 3 31.03 -14.17 7.33
CA ALA A 3 30.34 -13.51 6.23
C ALA A 3 30.22 -11.97 6.25
N ALA A 4 31.35 -11.30 6.29
CA ALA A 4 31.47 -9.91 5.86
C ALA A 4 32.28 -9.76 4.54
N HIS A 5 32.37 -10.81 3.71
CA HIS A 5 33.38 -10.82 2.62
C HIS A 5 32.85 -11.07 1.21
N SER A 6 31.61 -10.74 0.90
CA SER A 6 31.11 -10.92 -0.48
C SER A 6 30.57 -9.67 -1.17
N LEU A 7 30.84 -8.47 -0.68
CA LEU A 7 30.25 -7.23 -1.22
C LEU A 7 31.19 -6.37 -2.08
N SER A 8 32.27 -6.92 -2.61
CA SER A 8 33.25 -6.09 -3.30
C SER A 8 33.72 -6.68 -4.62
N ARG A 9 32.87 -6.70 -5.65
CA ARG A 9 33.30 -6.80 -7.05
C ARG A 9 32.32 -6.13 -8.01
N HIS A 10 32.17 -4.81 -7.91
CA HIS A 10 31.79 -3.99 -9.05
C HIS A 10 32.92 -3.01 -9.28
N VAL A 11 33.72 -3.31 -10.27
CA VAL A 11 34.87 -2.52 -10.69
C VAL A 11 34.37 -1.17 -11.20
N GLY A 12 34.80 -0.08 -10.57
CA GLY A 12 34.72 1.29 -11.10
C GLY A 12 33.78 2.29 -10.44
N VAL A 13 33.06 1.92 -9.36
CA VAL A 13 32.14 2.86 -8.68
C VAL A 13 32.69 3.24 -7.29
N ARG A 14 32.93 4.54 -7.06
CA ARG A 14 33.37 5.09 -5.75
C ARG A 14 32.21 5.13 -4.74
N GLY A 15 31.49 4.06 -4.56
CA GLY A 15 30.33 4.04 -3.68
C GLY A 15 30.04 2.66 -3.12
N GLY A 16 29.17 2.59 -2.10
CA GLY A 16 28.83 1.34 -1.43
C GLY A 16 27.42 1.32 -0.85
N ILE A 17 26.93 0.08 -0.67
CA ILE A 17 25.67 -0.18 0.02
C ILE A 17 25.94 -0.28 1.52
N ARG A 18 25.08 0.36 2.30
CA ARG A 18 25.03 0.18 3.75
C ARG A 18 23.60 0.20 4.28
N PRO A 19 23.34 -0.36 5.46
CA PRO A 19 22.06 -0.20 6.13
C PRO A 19 21.71 1.28 6.35
N ALA A 20 20.43 1.62 6.16
CA ALA A 20 19.93 2.95 6.41
C ALA A 20 19.92 3.26 7.92
N ARG A 21 20.40 4.43 8.29
CA ARG A 21 20.47 4.94 9.67
C ARG A 21 19.38 5.98 9.87
N ALA A 22 18.33 5.63 10.58
CA ALA A 22 17.12 6.44 10.68
C ALA A 22 17.40 7.92 11.03
N ARG A 23 18.23 8.18 12.02
CA ARG A 23 18.51 9.56 12.45
C ARG A 23 19.38 10.36 11.47
N GLN A 24 20.32 9.69 10.80
CA GLN A 24 21.31 10.36 9.96
C GLN A 24 20.80 10.51 8.51
N ASP A 25 20.07 9.51 8.02
CA ASP A 25 19.74 9.39 6.60
C ASP A 25 18.32 9.87 6.25
N LEU A 26 17.43 10.05 7.26
CA LEU A 26 16.01 10.33 7.02
C LEU A 26 15.77 11.57 6.16
N ALA A 27 16.57 12.64 6.36
CA ALA A 27 16.48 13.86 5.56
C ALA A 27 16.88 13.59 4.09
N ALA A 28 18.03 12.94 3.88
CA ALA A 28 18.52 12.63 2.54
C ALA A 28 17.59 11.66 1.82
N ILE A 29 17.02 10.67 2.51
CA ILE A 29 16.02 9.76 1.95
C ILE A 29 14.74 10.51 1.55
N ALA A 30 14.29 11.48 2.37
CA ALA A 30 13.14 12.30 2.02
C ALA A 30 13.38 13.13 0.76
N GLU A 31 14.59 13.69 0.58
CA GLU A 31 14.95 14.40 -0.66
C GLU A 31 15.03 13.46 -1.87
N LEU A 32 15.60 12.26 -1.70
CA LEU A 32 15.61 11.25 -2.77
C LEU A 32 14.18 10.89 -3.22
N ILE A 33 13.27 10.68 -2.27
CA ILE A 33 11.86 10.37 -2.57
C ILE A 33 11.21 11.55 -3.28
N ALA A 34 11.44 12.79 -2.82
CA ALA A 34 10.91 13.98 -3.45
C ALA A 34 11.34 14.13 -4.92
N VAL A 35 12.62 13.87 -5.20
CA VAL A 35 13.16 13.93 -6.56
C VAL A 35 12.70 12.72 -7.40
N GLY A 36 12.76 11.52 -6.84
CA GLY A 36 12.47 10.29 -7.58
C GLY A 36 11.02 10.09 -7.95
N PHE A 37 10.11 10.68 -7.18
CA PHE A 37 8.65 10.55 -7.35
C PHE A 37 7.96 11.90 -7.59
N ALA A 38 8.70 12.95 -8.00
CA ALA A 38 8.18 14.31 -8.16
C ALA A 38 6.87 14.38 -8.96
N GLU A 39 6.75 13.61 -10.03
CA GLU A 39 5.59 13.59 -10.92
C GLU A 39 4.42 12.75 -10.39
N THR A 40 4.66 11.89 -9.40
CA THR A 40 3.67 10.90 -8.92
C THR A 40 3.26 11.09 -7.47
N LEU A 41 3.90 12.03 -6.75
CA LEU A 41 3.55 12.38 -5.37
C LEU A 41 2.18 13.06 -5.33
N ASP A 42 1.29 12.47 -4.57
CA ASP A 42 0.02 13.08 -4.20
C ASP A 42 0.14 13.93 -2.91
N ALA A 43 -0.97 14.57 -2.52
CA ALA A 43 -1.01 15.38 -1.30
C ALA A 43 -0.59 14.59 -0.04
N GLN A 44 -0.89 13.29 0.03
CA GLN A 44 -0.50 12.43 1.14
C GLN A 44 1.01 12.14 1.11
N GLY A 45 1.59 11.94 -0.07
CA GLY A 45 3.03 11.81 -0.26
C GLY A 45 3.78 13.07 0.17
N HIS A 46 3.28 14.25 -0.19
CA HIS A 46 3.86 15.52 0.27
C HIS A 46 3.77 15.70 1.78
N LEU A 47 2.66 15.31 2.42
CA LEU A 47 2.55 15.32 3.89
C LEU A 47 3.58 14.37 4.52
N MET A 48 3.71 13.15 4.00
CA MET A 48 4.70 12.18 4.48
C MET A 48 6.13 12.74 4.39
N LEU A 49 6.50 13.36 3.26
CA LEU A 49 7.81 13.99 3.11
C LEU A 49 8.04 15.13 4.10
N ARG A 50 7.01 15.96 4.33
CA ARG A 50 7.07 17.03 5.34
C ARG A 50 7.31 16.46 6.73
N ASP A 51 6.60 15.39 7.09
CA ASP A 51 6.73 14.74 8.41
C ASP A 51 8.11 14.06 8.55
N MET A 52 8.63 13.43 7.49
CA MET A 52 9.99 12.89 7.47
C MET A 52 11.04 13.99 7.70
N ARG A 53 10.92 15.13 7.00
CA ARG A 53 11.82 16.27 7.16
C ARG A 53 11.74 16.89 8.57
N ALA A 54 10.52 17.02 9.10
CA ALA A 54 10.32 17.51 10.47
C ALA A 54 10.95 16.56 11.49
N THR A 55 10.72 15.27 11.35
CA THR A 55 11.29 14.23 12.23
C THR A 55 12.81 14.20 12.17
N ALA A 56 13.41 14.40 10.99
CA ALA A 56 14.86 14.44 10.82
C ALA A 56 15.53 15.58 11.61
N ARG A 57 14.80 16.64 11.94
CA ARG A 57 15.29 17.80 12.72
C ARG A 57 15.22 17.59 14.23
N TRP A 58 14.64 16.49 14.70
CA TRP A 58 14.52 16.23 16.14
C TRP A 58 15.89 16.00 16.79
N GLY A 59 16.07 16.55 17.99
CA GLY A 59 17.28 16.34 18.78
C GLY A 59 17.43 14.89 19.26
N PRO A 60 18.64 14.51 19.75
CA PRO A 60 18.94 13.14 20.18
C PRO A 60 17.96 12.59 21.22
N LEU A 61 17.60 13.40 22.20
CA LEU A 61 16.70 13.01 23.29
C LEU A 61 15.28 12.76 22.78
N THR A 62 14.76 13.65 21.93
CA THR A 62 13.43 13.50 21.31
C THR A 62 13.37 12.24 20.44
N TRP A 63 14.44 11.98 19.68
CA TRP A 63 14.58 10.76 18.89
C TRP A 63 14.58 9.51 19.76
N TRP A 64 15.34 9.50 20.84
CA TRP A 64 15.40 8.37 21.77
C TRP A 64 14.03 8.10 22.39
N LEU A 65 13.36 9.13 22.89
CA LEU A 65 12.02 9.02 23.49
C LEU A 65 10.98 8.53 22.48
N ALA A 66 10.94 9.11 21.28
CA ALA A 66 10.01 8.74 20.22
C ALA A 66 10.25 7.30 19.70
N ARG A 67 11.50 6.85 19.73
CA ARG A 67 11.88 5.49 19.38
C ARG A 67 11.46 4.49 20.47
N TRP A 68 11.64 4.86 21.73
CA TRP A 68 11.25 4.05 22.87
C TRP A 68 9.72 3.93 23.01
N THR A 69 8.99 4.98 22.76
CA THR A 69 7.51 4.99 22.78
C THR A 69 6.88 4.39 21.53
N GLY A 70 7.68 4.00 20.52
CA GLY A 70 7.17 3.44 19.27
C GLY A 70 6.53 4.46 18.31
N VAL A 71 6.64 5.75 18.60
CA VAL A 71 6.13 6.83 17.72
C VAL A 71 6.86 6.83 16.38
N ILE A 72 8.18 6.55 16.39
CA ILE A 72 8.97 6.38 15.17
C ILE A 72 9.21 4.88 14.94
N PRO A 73 8.66 4.30 13.87
CA PRO A 73 8.98 2.92 13.50
C PRO A 73 10.45 2.80 13.10
N PRO A 74 11.07 1.61 13.27
CA PRO A 74 12.42 1.39 12.80
C PRO A 74 12.50 1.58 11.29
N LEU A 75 13.34 2.53 10.85
CA LEU A 75 13.72 2.60 9.45
C LEU A 75 14.55 1.35 9.12
N ARG A 76 14.05 0.54 8.24
CA ARG A 76 14.76 -0.63 7.69
C ARG A 76 14.96 -0.43 6.21
N GLY A 77 16.07 -0.91 5.71
CA GLY A 77 16.42 -0.81 4.31
C GLY A 77 17.89 -0.45 4.12
N TYR A 78 18.23 -0.09 2.90
CA TYR A 78 19.59 0.15 2.49
C TYR A 78 19.69 1.43 1.67
N VAL A 79 20.84 2.09 1.79
CA VAL A 79 21.19 3.25 0.98
C VAL A 79 22.46 2.97 0.19
N TRP A 80 22.56 3.60 -0.98
CA TRP A 80 23.82 3.69 -1.71
C TRP A 80 24.43 5.05 -1.41
N GLU A 81 25.62 5.02 -0.83
CA GLU A 81 26.40 6.23 -0.53
C GLU A 81 27.58 6.33 -1.50
N GLU A 82 27.74 7.47 -2.13
CA GLU A 82 28.87 7.79 -3.01
C GLU A 82 29.43 9.16 -2.61
N ASP A 83 30.72 9.22 -2.29
CA ASP A 83 31.42 10.43 -1.84
C ASP A 83 30.70 11.17 -0.70
N GLY A 84 30.19 10.43 0.28
CA GLY A 84 29.45 10.97 1.45
C GLY A 84 28.02 11.43 1.16
N ARG A 85 27.53 11.27 -0.09
CA ARG A 85 26.17 11.60 -0.50
C ARG A 85 25.33 10.33 -0.70
N ILE A 86 24.12 10.31 -0.15
CA ILE A 86 23.15 9.24 -0.41
C ILE A 86 22.52 9.50 -1.79
N VAL A 87 22.74 8.58 -2.71
CA VAL A 87 22.30 8.68 -4.11
C VAL A 87 21.28 7.62 -4.51
N GLY A 88 21.07 6.63 -3.65
CA GLY A 88 20.07 5.58 -3.83
C GLY A 88 19.50 5.07 -2.51
N ASN A 89 18.26 4.57 -2.53
CA ASN A 89 17.55 4.04 -1.37
C ASN A 89 16.63 2.88 -1.75
N VAL A 90 16.49 1.94 -0.83
CA VAL A 90 15.42 0.96 -0.74
C VAL A 90 14.94 0.87 0.70
N SER A 91 13.63 1.02 0.93
CA SER A 91 13.01 0.93 2.25
C SER A 91 12.28 -0.39 2.41
N LEU A 92 12.34 -0.96 3.61
CA LEU A 92 11.68 -2.21 3.98
C LEU A 92 10.73 -1.99 5.14
N THR A 93 9.49 -2.43 4.99
CA THR A 93 8.48 -2.43 6.06
C THR A 93 7.86 -3.81 6.20
N PRO A 94 7.55 -4.29 7.42
CA PRO A 94 6.83 -5.55 7.58
C PRO A 94 5.50 -5.51 6.84
N ALA A 95 5.16 -6.59 6.14
CA ALA A 95 3.84 -6.75 5.54
C ALA A 95 2.76 -6.91 6.61
N GLY A 96 1.53 -6.58 6.26
CA GLY A 96 0.41 -6.64 7.20
C GLY A 96 0.00 -8.06 7.61
N TYR A 97 0.57 -9.10 6.99
CA TYR A 97 0.33 -10.51 7.35
C TYR A 97 1.55 -11.38 7.05
N GLY A 98 1.62 -12.54 7.69
CA GLY A 98 2.70 -13.50 7.51
C GLY A 98 4.07 -12.93 7.87
N ARG A 99 5.12 -13.57 7.37
CA ARG A 99 6.51 -13.13 7.52
C ARG A 99 7.01 -12.37 6.28
N GLY A 100 6.13 -11.57 5.69
CA GLY A 100 6.43 -10.82 4.48
C GLY A 100 6.99 -9.43 4.75
N TRP A 101 7.59 -8.86 3.71
CA TRP A 101 8.12 -7.51 3.69
C TRP A 101 7.60 -6.73 2.48
N VAL A 102 7.26 -5.48 2.70
CA VAL A 102 6.96 -4.54 1.62
C VAL A 102 8.24 -3.78 1.30
N VAL A 103 8.66 -3.87 0.04
CA VAL A 103 9.75 -3.08 -0.53
C VAL A 103 9.14 -1.78 -1.06
N ALA A 104 9.65 -0.67 -0.59
CA ALA A 104 9.16 0.65 -0.93
C ALA A 104 10.31 1.63 -1.20
N ASN A 105 9.99 2.77 -1.81
CA ASN A 105 10.92 3.87 -2.02
C ASN A 105 12.23 3.43 -2.70
N VAL A 106 12.13 2.56 -3.71
CA VAL A 106 13.26 2.19 -4.55
C VAL A 106 13.54 3.37 -5.47
N VAL A 107 14.58 4.10 -5.18
CA VAL A 107 14.91 5.35 -5.89
C VAL A 107 16.42 5.51 -6.05
N VAL A 108 16.82 6.02 -7.20
CA VAL A 108 18.21 6.44 -7.52
C VAL A 108 18.15 7.81 -8.17
N LEU A 109 19.00 8.73 -7.73
CA LEU A 109 19.09 10.06 -8.32
C LEU A 109 19.30 9.97 -9.83
N PRO A 110 18.68 10.85 -10.64
CA PRO A 110 18.75 10.80 -12.10
C PRO A 110 20.15 10.64 -12.65
N GLU A 111 21.10 11.42 -12.15
CA GLU A 111 22.52 11.44 -12.58
C GLU A 111 23.29 10.16 -12.23
N TYR A 112 22.74 9.32 -11.35
CA TYR A 112 23.34 8.03 -10.93
C TYR A 112 22.61 6.81 -11.51
N ARG A 113 21.55 7.02 -12.31
CA ARG A 113 20.81 5.92 -12.94
C ARG A 113 21.66 5.16 -13.96
N ARG A 114 21.22 3.97 -14.34
CA ARG A 114 21.84 3.08 -15.33
C ARG A 114 23.24 2.56 -14.95
N ARG A 115 23.62 2.71 -13.68
CA ARG A 115 24.88 2.19 -13.10
C ARG A 115 24.69 0.89 -12.30
N GLY A 116 23.52 0.25 -12.35
CA GLY A 116 23.23 -0.97 -11.57
C GLY A 116 22.85 -0.74 -10.09
N ILE A 117 22.85 0.51 -9.60
CA ILE A 117 22.61 0.84 -8.18
C ILE A 117 21.27 0.30 -7.67
N ALA A 118 20.18 0.53 -8.40
CA ALA A 118 18.86 0.04 -8.00
C ALA A 118 18.83 -1.51 -7.90
N ARG A 119 19.48 -2.19 -8.84
CA ARG A 119 19.60 -3.64 -8.84
C ARG A 119 20.36 -4.14 -7.61
N ALA A 120 21.52 -3.57 -7.33
CA ALA A 120 22.35 -3.95 -6.19
C ALA A 120 21.65 -3.70 -4.85
N LEU A 121 20.93 -2.56 -4.68
CA LEU A 121 20.11 -2.27 -3.51
C LEU A 121 19.00 -3.30 -3.33
N MET A 122 18.31 -3.68 -4.41
CA MET A 122 17.25 -4.68 -4.37
C MET A 122 17.79 -6.07 -4.05
N GLU A 123 18.90 -6.50 -4.64
CA GLU A 123 19.55 -7.78 -4.36
C GLU A 123 19.91 -7.88 -2.88
N THR A 124 20.55 -6.85 -2.31
CA THR A 124 20.86 -6.78 -0.87
C THR A 124 19.61 -6.83 0.00
N ALA A 125 18.55 -6.13 -0.39
CA ALA A 125 17.28 -6.15 0.34
C ALA A 125 16.62 -7.54 0.30
N LEU A 126 16.66 -8.23 -0.83
CA LEU A 126 16.09 -9.57 -0.99
C LEU A 126 16.90 -10.63 -0.22
N GLU A 127 18.22 -10.52 -0.17
CA GLU A 127 19.07 -11.38 0.68
C GLU A 127 18.71 -11.24 2.16
N ASP A 128 18.52 -10.00 2.64
CA ASP A 128 18.08 -9.72 4.00
C ASP A 128 16.68 -10.29 4.28
N ILE A 129 15.75 -10.15 3.34
CA ILE A 129 14.40 -10.72 3.45
C ILE A 129 14.45 -12.26 3.45
N ALA A 130 15.29 -12.87 2.61
CA ALA A 130 15.44 -14.32 2.56
C ALA A 130 15.85 -14.93 3.91
N GLN A 131 16.66 -14.21 4.68
CA GLN A 131 17.11 -14.66 5.99
C GLN A 131 16.04 -14.56 7.09
N ARG A 132 15.10 -13.63 6.97
CA ARG A 132 14.16 -13.31 8.07
C ARG A 132 12.69 -13.36 7.69
N GLY A 133 12.36 -13.45 6.43
CA GLY A 133 11.01 -13.42 5.90
C GLY A 133 10.67 -14.63 5.04
N ALA A 134 9.47 -14.60 4.47
CA ALA A 134 8.98 -15.63 3.57
C ALA A 134 8.74 -15.07 2.15
N PHE A 135 8.47 -13.76 2.04
CA PHE A 135 8.23 -13.10 0.76
C PHE A 135 8.54 -11.60 0.83
N ALA A 136 8.79 -11.01 -0.32
CA ALA A 136 8.81 -9.58 -0.55
C ALA A 136 7.66 -9.20 -1.49
N ALA A 137 7.04 -8.06 -1.24
CA ALA A 137 6.01 -7.51 -2.09
C ALA A 137 6.29 -6.04 -2.38
N LEU A 138 5.89 -5.56 -3.55
CA LEU A 138 6.01 -4.16 -3.94
C LEU A 138 4.85 -3.74 -4.83
N GLN A 139 4.71 -2.43 -4.96
CA GLN A 139 3.83 -1.80 -5.94
C GLN A 139 4.67 -0.98 -6.92
N VAL A 140 4.31 -1.04 -8.18
CA VAL A 140 4.95 -0.25 -9.24
C VAL A 140 3.89 0.31 -10.17
N LEU A 141 4.08 1.53 -10.67
CA LEU A 141 3.21 2.09 -11.70
C LEU A 141 3.18 1.19 -12.94
N GLU A 142 2.01 0.96 -13.49
CA GLU A 142 1.82 0.10 -14.67
C GLU A 142 2.63 0.58 -15.86
N GLU A 143 2.74 1.89 -16.04
CA GLU A 143 3.53 2.54 -17.10
C GLU A 143 5.03 2.57 -16.83
N ASN A 144 5.50 2.23 -15.62
CA ASN A 144 6.93 2.23 -15.29
C ASN A 144 7.61 0.91 -15.72
N GLU A 145 7.67 0.69 -17.03
CA GLU A 145 8.25 -0.53 -17.61
C GLU A 145 9.74 -0.76 -17.24
N PRO A 146 10.59 0.26 -17.11
CA PRO A 146 11.97 0.05 -16.65
C PRO A 146 12.03 -0.59 -15.24
N ALA A 147 11.20 -0.13 -14.31
CA ALA A 147 11.16 -0.69 -12.96
C ALA A 147 10.54 -2.09 -12.96
N ARG A 148 9.43 -2.31 -13.68
CA ARG A 148 8.79 -3.64 -13.83
C ARG A 148 9.77 -4.66 -14.39
N THR A 149 10.53 -4.29 -15.44
CA THR A 149 11.57 -5.14 -16.03
C THR A 149 12.66 -5.48 -15.01
N LEU A 150 13.12 -4.51 -14.20
CA LEU A 150 14.09 -4.76 -13.15
C LEU A 150 13.53 -5.80 -12.14
N TYR A 151 12.30 -5.60 -11.67
CA TYR A 151 11.69 -6.49 -10.67
C TYR A 151 11.44 -7.91 -11.22
N ARG A 152 10.97 -8.04 -12.46
CA ARG A 152 10.84 -9.37 -13.11
C ARG A 152 12.19 -10.09 -13.20
N ARG A 153 13.26 -9.38 -13.56
CA ARG A 153 14.64 -9.95 -13.60
C ARG A 153 15.16 -10.38 -12.23
N LEU A 154 14.66 -9.77 -11.16
CA LEU A 154 14.96 -10.15 -9.77
C LEU A 154 14.05 -11.28 -9.25
N GLY A 155 13.15 -11.81 -10.09
CA GLY A 155 12.28 -12.92 -9.75
C GLY A 155 10.94 -12.52 -9.12
N PHE A 156 10.55 -11.26 -9.19
CA PHE A 156 9.18 -10.85 -8.83
C PHE A 156 8.19 -11.28 -9.91
N ALA A 157 7.08 -11.88 -9.49
CA ALA A 157 5.92 -12.17 -10.31
C ALA A 157 4.85 -11.09 -10.12
N GLU A 158 4.17 -10.71 -11.20
CA GLU A 158 3.01 -9.84 -11.15
C GLU A 158 1.80 -10.64 -10.64
N GLU A 159 1.12 -10.14 -9.62
CA GLU A 159 -0.04 -10.82 -9.01
C GLU A 159 -1.36 -10.20 -9.48
N ARG A 160 -1.50 -8.88 -9.34
CA ARG A 160 -2.71 -8.16 -9.72
C ARG A 160 -2.44 -6.67 -9.83
N ALA A 161 -3.17 -5.99 -10.72
CA ALA A 161 -3.14 -4.54 -10.82
C ALA A 161 -4.33 -3.91 -10.08
N PHE A 162 -4.10 -2.74 -9.51
CA PHE A 162 -5.12 -1.95 -8.82
C PHE A 162 -5.12 -0.53 -9.35
N THR A 163 -6.29 -0.06 -9.74
CA THR A 163 -6.51 1.33 -10.18
C THR A 163 -6.97 2.16 -8.99
N ARG A 164 -6.30 3.29 -8.78
CA ARG A 164 -6.73 4.30 -7.83
C ARG A 164 -7.77 5.19 -8.49
N TRP A 165 -8.92 5.28 -7.88
CA TRP A 165 -10.05 6.08 -8.28
C TRP A 165 -10.26 7.22 -7.33
N ARG A 166 -10.54 8.40 -7.87
CA ARG A 166 -10.84 9.60 -7.09
C ARG A 166 -12.10 10.28 -7.60
N ARG A 167 -12.99 10.63 -6.67
CA ARG A 167 -14.12 11.50 -6.90
C ARG A 167 -13.89 12.82 -6.18
N PRO A 168 -13.85 13.96 -6.90
CA PRO A 168 -13.61 15.27 -6.29
C PRO A 168 -14.83 15.76 -5.50
N THR A 169 -14.60 16.70 -4.58
CA THR A 169 -15.61 17.27 -3.68
C THR A 169 -16.80 17.92 -4.39
N TYR A 170 -16.57 18.49 -5.56
CA TYR A 170 -17.57 19.23 -6.35
C TYR A 170 -18.32 18.37 -7.37
N ALA A 171 -18.14 17.05 -7.34
CA ALA A 171 -18.93 16.18 -8.20
C ALA A 171 -20.38 16.17 -7.71
N GLU A 172 -21.27 16.75 -8.49
CA GLU A 172 -22.71 16.70 -8.24
C GLU A 172 -23.22 15.28 -8.56
N ASP A 173 -24.02 14.74 -7.66
CA ASP A 173 -24.81 13.57 -7.94
C ASP A 173 -26.15 14.02 -8.53
N GLU A 174 -26.44 13.60 -9.73
CA GLU A 174 -27.85 13.44 -10.11
C GLU A 174 -28.44 12.46 -9.11
N ALA A 175 -29.50 12.87 -8.41
CA ALA A 175 -30.13 11.99 -7.42
C ALA A 175 -30.47 10.65 -8.09
N PRO A 176 -29.76 9.57 -7.78
CA PRO A 176 -30.05 8.29 -8.41
C PRO A 176 -31.47 7.87 -8.00
N ALA A 177 -32.19 7.22 -8.91
CA ALA A 177 -33.38 6.50 -8.54
C ALA A 177 -33.08 5.65 -7.30
N ALA A 178 -34.01 5.61 -6.35
CA ALA A 178 -33.78 4.92 -5.06
C ALA A 178 -33.18 3.54 -5.32
N PRO A 179 -31.97 3.24 -4.82
CA PRO A 179 -31.32 1.99 -5.14
C PRO A 179 -32.17 0.81 -4.64
N PRO A 180 -32.29 -0.29 -5.40
CA PRO A 180 -33.11 -1.43 -5.00
C PRO A 180 -32.63 -2.13 -3.73
N TYR A 181 -31.46 -1.73 -3.23
CA TYR A 181 -30.79 -2.34 -2.08
C TYR A 181 -30.72 -1.40 -0.89
N ARG A 182 -31.07 -1.93 0.29
CA ARG A 182 -30.93 -1.19 1.55
C ARG A 182 -29.51 -1.31 2.11
N VAL A 183 -28.75 -0.21 2.05
CA VAL A 183 -27.45 -0.12 2.73
C VAL A 183 -27.65 0.15 4.23
N GLN A 184 -27.11 -0.73 5.08
CA GLN A 184 -27.23 -0.63 6.53
C GLN A 184 -25.87 -0.61 7.21
N ARG A 185 -25.79 0.06 8.37
CA ARG A 185 -24.54 0.11 9.14
C ARG A 185 -24.24 -1.26 9.75
N LEU A 186 -23.01 -1.75 9.53
CA LEU A 186 -22.52 -2.98 10.14
C LEU A 186 -22.09 -2.74 11.58
N ARG A 187 -22.34 -3.73 12.44
CA ARG A 187 -22.05 -3.74 13.87
C ARG A 187 -20.95 -4.76 14.18
N PRO A 188 -20.34 -4.76 15.38
CA PRO A 188 -19.32 -5.75 15.75
C PRO A 188 -19.73 -7.21 15.55
N ARG A 189 -21.02 -7.54 15.69
CA ARG A 189 -21.59 -8.88 15.43
C ARG A 189 -21.46 -9.32 13.97
N ASP A 190 -21.36 -8.39 13.03
CA ASP A 190 -21.27 -8.66 11.60
C ASP A 190 -19.82 -8.94 11.15
N ALA A 191 -18.84 -8.90 12.07
CA ALA A 191 -17.43 -9.03 11.77
C ALA A 191 -17.07 -10.35 11.07
N ALA A 192 -17.68 -11.46 11.47
CA ALA A 192 -17.42 -12.76 10.84
C ALA A 192 -17.92 -12.79 9.38
N ALA A 193 -19.12 -12.27 9.11
CA ALA A 193 -19.66 -12.19 7.76
C ALA A 193 -18.85 -11.24 6.87
N LEU A 194 -18.38 -10.12 7.43
CA LEU A 194 -17.51 -9.18 6.73
C LEU A 194 -16.15 -9.80 6.40
N LEU A 195 -15.56 -10.57 7.32
CA LEU A 195 -14.31 -11.28 7.07
C LEU A 195 -14.49 -12.33 5.97
N ALA A 196 -15.52 -13.14 6.04
CA ALA A 196 -15.82 -14.17 5.03
C ALA A 196 -16.02 -13.54 3.62
N LEU A 197 -16.73 -12.42 3.53
CA LEU A 197 -16.87 -11.68 2.27
C LEU A 197 -15.52 -11.16 1.79
N ALA A 198 -14.69 -10.60 2.67
CA ALA A 198 -13.39 -10.08 2.29
C ALA A 198 -12.41 -11.17 1.88
N GLU A 199 -12.47 -12.35 2.48
CA GLU A 199 -11.64 -13.51 2.10
C GLU A 199 -12.01 -14.04 0.72
N SER A 200 -13.29 -13.99 0.33
CA SER A 200 -13.71 -14.36 -1.02
C SER A 200 -13.28 -13.36 -2.08
N GLU A 201 -13.30 -12.05 -1.76
CA GLU A 201 -13.03 -10.98 -2.72
C GLU A 201 -11.53 -10.66 -2.88
N ARG A 202 -10.78 -10.73 -1.78
CA ARG A 202 -9.36 -10.40 -1.74
C ARG A 202 -8.60 -11.29 -0.75
N PRO A 203 -8.44 -12.57 -1.04
CA PRO A 203 -7.69 -13.46 -0.18
C PRO A 203 -6.23 -13.03 -0.08
N ASN A 204 -5.64 -13.14 1.12
CA ASN A 204 -4.23 -12.81 1.35
C ASN A 204 -3.28 -13.64 0.46
N THR A 205 -3.68 -14.87 0.11
CA THR A 205 -2.88 -15.79 -0.70
C THR A 205 -2.74 -15.38 -2.16
N ARG A 206 -3.62 -14.51 -2.66
CA ARG A 206 -3.60 -14.03 -4.05
C ARG A 206 -2.86 -12.71 -4.21
N GLY A 207 -2.05 -12.31 -3.25
CA GLY A 207 -1.36 -11.03 -3.30
C GLY A 207 -2.35 -9.86 -3.20
N GLY A 208 -2.16 -8.87 -4.02
CA GLY A 208 -3.04 -7.72 -4.07
C GLY A 208 -3.04 -6.93 -2.77
N LEU A 209 -4.19 -6.41 -2.36
CA LEU A 209 -4.30 -5.59 -1.16
C LEU A 209 -4.11 -6.38 0.16
N GLY A 210 -4.09 -7.71 0.12
CA GLY A 210 -3.98 -8.54 1.32
C GLY A 210 -2.77 -8.22 2.19
N TRP A 211 -1.62 -7.96 1.62
CA TRP A 211 -0.40 -7.65 2.34
C TRP A 211 -0.21 -6.16 2.66
N LEU A 212 -0.89 -5.25 1.96
CA LEU A 212 -0.95 -3.81 2.27
C LEU A 212 -2.12 -3.49 3.20
N ARG A 213 -3.29 -4.09 2.92
CA ARG A 213 -4.52 -3.99 3.68
C ARG A 213 -5.01 -5.40 4.01
N PRO A 214 -4.41 -6.04 5.02
CA PRO A 214 -4.63 -7.46 5.26
C PRO A 214 -6.10 -7.77 5.51
N THR A 215 -6.56 -8.88 4.94
CA THR A 215 -7.86 -9.47 5.22
C THR A 215 -7.76 -10.22 6.55
N ARG A 216 -8.02 -9.51 7.65
CA ARG A 216 -7.88 -9.99 9.02
C ARG A 216 -9.04 -9.49 9.88
N ALA A 217 -9.42 -10.28 10.87
CA ALA A 217 -10.53 -9.99 11.75
C ALA A 217 -10.35 -8.68 12.55
N ASP A 218 -9.14 -8.35 12.98
CA ASP A 218 -8.83 -7.10 13.70
C ASP A 218 -8.95 -5.85 12.82
N VAL A 219 -8.66 -5.97 11.51
CA VAL A 219 -8.77 -4.89 10.53
C VAL A 219 -10.21 -4.69 10.06
N LEU A 220 -10.96 -5.77 9.90
CA LEU A 220 -12.32 -5.79 9.36
C LEU A 220 -13.41 -5.76 10.43
N ARG A 221 -13.04 -5.57 11.69
CA ARG A 221 -14.01 -5.47 12.79
C ARG A 221 -14.60 -4.07 12.87
N PRO A 222 -15.94 -3.92 12.75
CA PRO A 222 -16.58 -2.64 13.01
C PRO A 222 -16.26 -2.15 14.43
N PRO A 223 -15.91 -0.87 14.63
CA PRO A 223 -15.47 -0.37 15.92
C PRO A 223 -16.61 -0.35 16.94
N ARG A 224 -16.29 -0.60 18.22
CA ARG A 224 -17.18 -0.32 19.33
C ARG A 224 -17.22 1.19 19.57
N TRP A 225 -18.33 1.72 20.08
CA TRP A 225 -18.49 3.16 20.36
C TRP A 225 -17.36 3.76 21.22
N VAL A 226 -16.84 2.98 22.19
CA VAL A 226 -15.72 3.39 23.07
C VAL A 226 -14.43 3.66 22.26
N GLN A 227 -14.18 2.91 21.20
CA GLN A 227 -12.99 3.10 20.33
C GLN A 227 -13.07 4.38 19.47
N LEU A 228 -14.27 4.90 19.27
CA LEU A 228 -14.49 6.18 18.57
C LEU A 228 -14.13 7.37 19.47
N ALA A 229 -14.26 7.23 20.81
CA ALA A 229 -14.01 8.29 21.77
C ALA A 229 -12.51 8.43 22.13
N PHE A 230 -11.75 7.34 22.11
CA PHE A 230 -10.35 7.29 22.59
C PHE A 230 -9.33 6.83 21.53
N GLY A 231 -9.72 6.76 20.26
CA GLY A 231 -8.88 6.24 19.20
C GLY A 231 -7.90 7.27 18.61
N SER A 232 -6.97 6.78 17.79
CA SER A 232 -5.86 7.50 17.13
C SER A 232 -6.25 8.56 16.08
N GLY A 233 -7.41 9.19 16.17
CA GLY A 233 -7.91 10.16 15.19
C GLY A 233 -8.33 9.55 13.84
N LYS A 234 -8.11 8.24 13.65
CA LYS A 234 -8.57 7.49 12.46
C LYS A 234 -9.96 6.91 12.75
N LEU A 235 -10.97 7.44 12.09
CA LEU A 235 -12.33 6.91 12.17
C LEU A 235 -12.54 5.90 11.05
N ARG A 236 -13.09 4.73 11.40
CA ARG A 236 -13.48 3.69 10.45
C ARG A 236 -14.93 3.33 10.67
N ALA A 237 -15.69 3.25 9.59
CA ALA A 237 -17.08 2.82 9.64
C ALA A 237 -17.36 1.83 8.51
N PHE A 238 -18.32 0.94 8.75
CA PHE A 238 -18.67 -0.11 7.81
C PHE A 238 -20.17 -0.11 7.55
N TRP A 239 -20.54 -0.35 6.31
CA TRP A 239 -21.91 -0.56 5.85
C TRP A 239 -21.96 -1.80 4.99
N GLY A 240 -23.15 -2.34 4.78
CA GLY A 240 -23.33 -3.53 3.97
C GLY A 240 -24.74 -3.66 3.42
N ILE A 241 -24.83 -4.49 2.40
CA ILE A 241 -26.08 -4.93 1.78
C ILE A 241 -26.21 -6.42 2.07
N ARG A 242 -27.40 -6.82 2.51
CA ARG A 242 -27.73 -8.23 2.71
C ARG A 242 -28.60 -8.73 1.56
N SER A 243 -28.35 -9.94 1.16
CA SER A 243 -29.23 -10.70 0.25
C SER A 243 -30.51 -11.13 0.98
N VAL A 244 -31.45 -11.68 0.25
CA VAL A 244 -32.76 -12.12 0.74
C VAL A 244 -32.64 -13.20 1.83
N ASP A 245 -31.64 -14.07 1.73
CA ASP A 245 -31.29 -15.09 2.73
C ASP A 245 -30.59 -14.54 3.98
N GLY A 246 -30.38 -13.22 4.05
CA GLY A 246 -29.73 -12.53 5.18
C GLY A 246 -28.19 -12.54 5.14
N ALA A 247 -27.58 -13.20 4.16
CA ALA A 247 -26.12 -13.20 4.03
C ALA A 247 -25.60 -11.82 3.60
N LEU A 248 -24.35 -11.48 3.97
CA LEU A 248 -23.71 -10.23 3.55
C LEU A 248 -23.29 -10.36 2.07
N ALA A 249 -24.00 -9.65 1.19
CA ALA A 249 -23.75 -9.69 -0.26
C ALA A 249 -22.71 -8.65 -0.71
N ALA A 250 -22.71 -7.47 -0.08
CA ALA A 250 -21.74 -6.43 -0.34
C ALA A 250 -21.41 -5.65 0.94
N ALA A 251 -20.22 -5.07 0.98
CA ALA A 251 -19.76 -4.26 2.11
C ALA A 251 -18.94 -3.07 1.64
N LEU A 252 -19.00 -2.02 2.44
CA LEU A 252 -18.27 -0.78 2.28
C LEU A 252 -17.57 -0.46 3.59
N SER A 253 -16.27 -0.21 3.53
CA SER A 253 -15.53 0.39 4.64
C SER A 253 -15.09 1.81 4.26
N VAL A 254 -15.31 2.77 5.14
CA VAL A 254 -14.86 4.15 4.96
C VAL A 254 -13.92 4.51 6.09
N GLN A 255 -12.79 5.09 5.75
CA GLN A 255 -11.78 5.56 6.69
C GLN A 255 -11.48 7.02 6.43
N HIS A 256 -11.37 7.79 7.51
CA HIS A 256 -10.88 9.16 7.43
C HIS A 256 -10.14 9.55 8.71
N MET A 257 -9.30 10.56 8.60
CA MET A 257 -8.73 11.23 9.77
C MET A 257 -9.67 12.37 10.20
N LEU A 258 -9.75 12.64 11.49
CA LEU A 258 -10.46 13.81 12.01
C LEU A 258 -9.95 15.09 11.32
N GLY A 259 -10.88 15.92 10.84
CA GLY A 259 -10.55 17.16 10.12
C GLY A 259 -10.17 16.97 8.64
N SER A 260 -10.04 15.73 8.13
CA SER A 260 -9.75 15.50 6.72
C SER A 260 -11.01 15.61 5.85
N TYR A 261 -10.90 16.31 4.73
CA TYR A 261 -11.91 16.33 3.66
C TYR A 261 -11.79 15.14 2.71
N VAL A 262 -10.73 14.32 2.87
CA VAL A 262 -10.47 13.13 2.06
C VAL A 262 -10.89 11.89 2.82
N LEU A 263 -11.73 11.08 2.20
CA LEU A 263 -12.18 9.78 2.69
C LEU A 263 -11.61 8.68 1.81
N HIS A 264 -11.02 7.69 2.45
CA HIS A 264 -10.63 6.47 1.78
C HIS A 264 -11.67 5.38 2.02
N PHE A 265 -12.05 4.67 0.99
CA PHE A 265 -13.00 3.58 1.12
C PHE A 265 -12.56 2.32 0.38
N ASP A 266 -13.08 1.17 0.84
CA ASP A 266 -13.02 -0.11 0.15
C ASP A 266 -14.44 -0.61 -0.04
N ALA A 267 -14.75 -1.08 -1.25
CA ALA A 267 -16.00 -1.76 -1.56
C ALA A 267 -15.73 -3.21 -1.89
N LEU A 268 -16.54 -4.09 -1.33
CA LEU A 268 -16.52 -5.54 -1.54
C LEU A 268 -17.91 -5.96 -2.01
N ALA A 269 -17.99 -6.81 -3.00
CA ALA A 269 -19.24 -7.41 -3.44
C ALA A 269 -18.96 -8.85 -3.86
N ARG A 270 -19.94 -9.74 -3.75
CA ARG A 270 -19.75 -11.16 -4.10
C ARG A 270 -19.18 -11.32 -5.51
N PRO A 271 -18.22 -12.26 -5.72
CA PRO A 271 -17.47 -12.36 -6.99
C PRO A 271 -18.31 -12.81 -8.17
N GLN A 272 -19.45 -13.43 -7.93
CA GLN A 272 -20.26 -14.03 -9.00
C GLN A 272 -21.68 -13.48 -9.03
N GLY A 273 -22.19 -13.28 -10.25
CA GLY A 273 -23.57 -12.97 -10.54
C GLY A 273 -23.80 -11.60 -11.19
N ALA A 274 -24.91 -11.51 -11.92
CA ALA A 274 -25.38 -10.28 -12.59
C ALA A 274 -25.61 -9.10 -11.61
N GLU A 275 -25.74 -9.41 -10.33
CA GLU A 275 -26.00 -8.40 -9.27
C GLU A 275 -24.76 -7.65 -8.81
N ARG A 276 -23.53 -8.07 -9.17
CA ARG A 276 -22.30 -7.42 -8.68
C ARG A 276 -22.28 -5.94 -9.00
N GLY A 277 -22.54 -5.58 -10.25
CA GLY A 277 -22.61 -4.18 -10.69
C GLY A 277 -23.65 -3.40 -9.91
N ALA A 278 -24.85 -3.93 -9.75
CA ALA A 278 -25.96 -3.30 -9.03
C ALA A 278 -25.66 -3.13 -7.52
N LEU A 279 -24.97 -4.08 -6.89
CA LEU A 279 -24.55 -3.97 -5.50
C LEU A 279 -23.49 -2.87 -5.32
N LEU A 280 -22.51 -2.79 -6.21
CA LEU A 280 -21.47 -1.74 -6.18
C LEU A 280 -22.08 -0.37 -6.50
N ASP A 281 -23.03 -0.30 -7.42
CA ASP A 281 -23.77 0.92 -7.76
C ASP A 281 -24.52 1.47 -6.54
N ALA A 282 -25.25 0.59 -5.84
CA ALA A 282 -25.95 0.96 -4.60
C ALA A 282 -24.99 1.48 -3.51
N LEU A 283 -23.80 0.86 -3.37
CA LEU A 283 -22.78 1.34 -2.44
C LEU A 283 -22.21 2.69 -2.86
N ALA A 284 -21.98 2.91 -4.16
CA ALA A 284 -21.47 4.16 -4.70
C ALA A 284 -22.48 5.30 -4.55
N ALA A 285 -23.75 5.05 -4.83
CA ALA A 285 -24.85 5.99 -4.61
C ALA A 285 -24.96 6.38 -3.12
N PHE A 286 -24.92 5.38 -2.22
CA PHE A 286 -24.89 5.64 -0.79
C PHE A 286 -23.70 6.50 -0.37
N LEU A 287 -22.49 6.22 -0.90
CA LEU A 287 -21.30 7.03 -0.63
C LEU A 287 -21.48 8.48 -1.05
N GLY A 288 -21.99 8.71 -2.26
CA GLY A 288 -22.23 10.05 -2.79
C GLY A 288 -23.16 10.86 -1.89
N GLN A 289 -24.30 10.28 -1.51
CA GLN A 289 -25.29 10.92 -0.64
C GLN A 289 -24.77 11.14 0.78
N ARG A 290 -24.18 10.09 1.38
CA ARG A 290 -23.77 10.12 2.80
C ARG A 290 -22.58 11.01 3.07
N PHE A 291 -21.70 11.18 2.08
CA PHE A 291 -20.45 11.91 2.17
C PHE A 291 -20.36 13.01 1.10
N ALA A 292 -21.49 13.62 0.77
CA ALA A 292 -21.53 14.78 -0.11
C ALA A 292 -20.52 15.85 0.34
N GLY A 293 -19.88 16.53 -0.59
CA GLY A 293 -18.89 17.57 -0.29
C GLY A 293 -17.53 17.03 0.20
N ARG A 294 -17.27 15.72 0.06
CA ARG A 294 -15.99 15.10 0.41
C ARG A 294 -15.29 14.53 -0.83
N THR A 295 -13.98 14.58 -0.83
CA THR A 295 -13.18 13.83 -1.81
C THR A 295 -13.16 12.35 -1.40
N LEU A 296 -13.56 11.47 -2.32
CA LEU A 296 -13.58 10.02 -2.10
C LEU A 296 -12.47 9.37 -2.90
N ILE A 297 -11.71 8.47 -2.26
CA ILE A 297 -10.60 7.74 -2.89
C ILE A 297 -10.74 6.26 -2.58
N THR A 298 -10.55 5.44 -3.60
CA THR A 298 -10.42 3.98 -3.45
C THR A 298 -9.32 3.44 -4.36
N GLU A 299 -8.77 2.29 -3.98
CA GLU A 299 -7.96 1.45 -4.86
C GLU A 299 -8.73 0.16 -5.08
N HIS A 300 -9.05 -0.12 -6.33
CA HIS A 300 -9.87 -1.27 -6.72
C HIS A 300 -9.16 -2.10 -7.79
N PRO A 301 -9.33 -3.44 -7.82
CA PRO A 301 -8.73 -4.27 -8.85
C PRO A 301 -9.02 -3.76 -10.26
N ALA A 302 -7.99 -3.65 -11.09
CA ALA A 302 -8.12 -3.13 -12.46
C ALA A 302 -8.87 -4.10 -13.38
N ASP A 303 -8.86 -5.40 -13.04
CA ASP A 303 -9.55 -6.47 -13.74
C ASP A 303 -11.06 -6.57 -13.40
N ASP A 304 -11.56 -5.79 -12.45
CA ASP A 304 -12.97 -5.69 -12.11
C ASP A 304 -13.66 -4.65 -13.01
N LEU A 305 -14.06 -5.06 -14.20
CA LEU A 305 -14.67 -4.18 -15.19
C LEU A 305 -16.00 -3.60 -14.71
N ALA A 306 -16.83 -4.41 -14.04
CA ALA A 306 -18.12 -3.97 -13.49
C ALA A 306 -17.95 -2.84 -12.47
N ALA A 307 -16.97 -2.98 -11.56
CA ALA A 307 -16.64 -1.90 -10.62
C ALA A 307 -16.12 -0.66 -11.34
N SER A 308 -15.28 -0.84 -12.35
CA SER A 308 -14.73 0.29 -13.12
C SER A 308 -15.81 1.09 -13.85
N GLU A 309 -16.83 0.44 -14.37
CA GLU A 309 -18.01 1.10 -14.97
C GLU A 309 -18.82 1.88 -13.93
N VAL A 310 -19.09 1.25 -12.78
CA VAL A 310 -19.80 1.89 -11.67
C VAL A 310 -19.02 3.12 -11.18
N TRP A 311 -17.72 3.01 -10.98
CA TRP A 311 -16.93 4.17 -10.53
C TRP A 311 -17.00 5.33 -11.51
N ARG A 312 -16.91 5.07 -12.82
CA ARG A 312 -17.05 6.12 -13.86
C ARG A 312 -18.44 6.74 -13.85
N ALA A 313 -19.50 5.93 -13.75
CA ALA A 313 -20.89 6.41 -13.67
C ALA A 313 -21.10 7.35 -12.47
N HIS A 314 -20.47 7.05 -11.33
CA HIS A 314 -20.50 7.88 -10.12
C HIS A 314 -19.41 8.97 -10.07
N LYS A 315 -18.94 9.45 -11.25
CA LYS A 315 -18.00 10.57 -11.41
C LYS A 315 -16.61 10.35 -10.78
N PHE A 316 -16.22 9.11 -10.52
CA PHE A 316 -14.83 8.80 -10.18
C PHE A 316 -13.96 8.83 -11.45
N ARG A 317 -12.74 9.31 -11.29
CA ARG A 317 -11.70 9.32 -12.33
C ARG A 317 -10.57 8.41 -11.92
N ALA A 318 -10.07 7.62 -12.86
CA ALA A 318 -8.85 6.85 -12.64
C ALA A 318 -7.65 7.80 -12.58
N GLU A 319 -6.85 7.72 -11.52
CA GLU A 319 -5.65 8.54 -11.35
C GLU A 319 -4.38 7.81 -11.78
N ARG A 320 -4.25 6.55 -11.37
CA ARG A 320 -3.09 5.71 -11.67
C ARG A 320 -3.42 4.24 -11.45
N THR A 321 -2.70 3.37 -12.13
CA THR A 321 -2.75 1.91 -11.90
C THR A 321 -1.41 1.44 -11.36
N LEU A 322 -1.45 0.64 -10.28
CA LEU A 322 -0.30 0.04 -9.63
C LEU A 322 -0.34 -1.46 -9.82
N VAL A 323 0.71 -2.03 -10.37
CA VAL A 323 0.91 -3.47 -10.44
C VAL A 323 1.53 -3.94 -9.14
N HIS A 324 0.88 -4.88 -8.47
CA HIS A 324 1.39 -5.53 -7.28
C HIS A 324 2.25 -6.72 -7.71
N MET A 325 3.47 -6.76 -7.23
CA MET A 325 4.41 -7.81 -7.55
C MET A 325 4.90 -8.49 -6.27
N ILE A 326 5.10 -9.80 -6.34
CA ILE A 326 5.55 -10.62 -5.21
C ILE A 326 6.79 -11.43 -5.59
N TRP A 327 7.72 -11.47 -4.69
CA TRP A 327 8.87 -12.35 -4.71
C TRP A 327 8.80 -13.31 -3.52
N ARG A 328 8.98 -14.60 -3.77
CA ARG A 328 8.98 -15.62 -2.72
C ARG A 328 10.40 -16.15 -2.55
N VAL A 329 10.78 -16.39 -1.30
CA VAL A 329 12.09 -17.02 -1.00
C VAL A 329 12.14 -18.34 -1.74
N PRO A 330 13.13 -18.55 -2.62
CA PRO A 330 13.29 -19.84 -3.29
C PRO A 330 13.41 -20.96 -2.26
N PRO A 331 12.79 -22.14 -2.48
CA PRO A 331 12.98 -23.28 -1.61
C PRO A 331 14.47 -23.61 -1.56
N THR A 332 15.01 -23.75 -0.34
CA THR A 332 16.40 -24.18 -0.10
C THR A 332 16.58 -25.58 -0.69
N GLY A 333 17.10 -25.70 -1.91
CA GLY A 333 17.26 -27.00 -2.56
C GLY A 333 17.62 -27.00 -4.05
N THR A 334 17.70 -25.83 -4.69
CA THR A 334 18.12 -25.79 -6.10
C THR A 334 19.41 -24.97 -6.25
N GLN A 335 20.51 -25.49 -5.73
CA GLN A 335 21.82 -25.16 -6.32
C GLN A 335 21.75 -25.67 -7.77
N LYS A 336 21.55 -24.78 -8.72
CA LYS A 336 21.83 -25.07 -10.12
C LYS A 336 23.32 -25.42 -10.19
N GLU A 337 23.60 -26.68 -10.40
CA GLU A 337 24.88 -27.11 -10.96
C GLU A 337 25.16 -26.23 -12.17
N ARG A 338 26.18 -25.41 -12.03
CA ARG A 338 26.75 -24.73 -13.19
C ARG A 338 27.66 -25.74 -13.87
N VAL A 339 27.20 -26.30 -14.98
CA VAL A 339 28.05 -26.90 -15.98
C VAL A 339 28.73 -25.78 -16.77
#